data_c4a99f7190278150e150f94a5a059b2a
#
_entry.id   c4a99f7190278150e150f94a5a059b2a
#
_cell.length_a   1.000
_cell.length_b   1.000
_cell.length_c   1.000
_cell.angle_alpha   90.00
_cell.angle_beta   90.00
_cell.angle_gamma   90.00
#
_symmetry.space_group_name_H-M   'P 1'
#
loop_
_entity.id
_entity.type
_entity.pdbx_description
1 polymer ?
#
loop_
_entity_poly.entity_id
_entity_poly.type
_entity_poly.pdbx_seq_one_letter_code
_entity_poly.pdbx_strand_id
1 'polypeptide(L)'
;VTLVSDGQTRDPFVTIFTRGFGGCQVRERTEVVEPITFNGPVTLSDLKYVRSLLPKEKKVLGLLVGPYTLSKSVVDHVYHDDKELSFDFAEALRKEAEAIEPVVDMISIDEPFFANSFPEYAVEVIDHVLQHVSVPTRLHACGDVTHLVPSLIDLPVDVLSHEFTATPCLFDAFKDHSLEGKQICLGSVRSDHDHVESVNEISAHIKHGIDVFGDNLAQIAPDCGLRLLPQHNAFMKLQRLHEAVQVITNE
;
A
#
# COMPACT_ATOMS: atom_id res chain seq x y z
N VAL A 1 15.95 -3.58 -7.94
CA VAL A 1 14.92 -2.95 -7.09
C VAL A 1 15.38 -1.55 -6.74
N THR A 2 14.49 -0.55 -6.89
CA THR A 2 14.80 0.88 -6.66
C THR A 2 14.13 1.42 -5.41
N LEU A 3 12.92 0.96 -5.08
CA LEU A 3 12.13 1.37 -3.93
C LEU A 3 11.93 0.16 -3.00
N VAL A 4 12.28 0.29 -1.73
CA VAL A 4 12.33 -0.80 -0.74
C VAL A 4 11.57 -0.38 0.52
N SER A 5 10.74 -1.28 1.08
CA SER A 5 10.11 -1.10 2.38
C SER A 5 10.80 -1.95 3.47
N ASP A 6 10.38 -1.77 4.72
CA ASP A 6 10.74 -2.67 5.83
C ASP A 6 10.05 -4.05 5.74
N GLY A 7 9.06 -4.16 4.83
CA GLY A 7 8.31 -5.38 4.54
C GLY A 7 7.32 -5.78 5.63
N GLN A 8 7.26 -5.09 6.76
CA GLN A 8 6.33 -5.34 7.88
C GLN A 8 6.21 -6.84 8.26
N THR A 9 7.36 -7.53 8.35
CA THR A 9 7.42 -8.99 8.46
C THR A 9 7.31 -9.53 9.88
N ARG A 10 7.38 -8.67 10.91
CA ARG A 10 7.42 -9.10 12.33
C ARG A 10 6.07 -9.50 12.87
N ASP A 11 5.04 -8.75 12.53
CA ASP A 11 3.65 -8.94 12.98
C ASP A 11 2.67 -8.80 11.79
N PRO A 12 1.42 -9.24 11.93
CA PRO A 12 0.37 -8.85 11.00
C PRO A 12 0.29 -7.31 10.91
N PHE A 13 0.16 -6.78 9.70
CA PHE A 13 0.28 -5.35 9.43
C PHE A 13 -0.66 -4.47 10.28
N VAL A 14 -1.91 -4.90 10.54
CA VAL A 14 -2.84 -4.23 11.47
C VAL A 14 -2.28 -4.21 12.89
N THR A 15 -1.72 -5.35 13.35
CA THR A 15 -1.22 -5.50 14.72
C THR A 15 0.00 -4.61 15.00
N ILE A 16 0.83 -4.32 13.99
CA ILE A 16 1.97 -3.40 14.12
C ILE A 16 1.49 -2.05 14.66
N PHE A 17 0.46 -1.47 14.04
CA PHE A 17 -0.05 -0.16 14.41
C PHE A 17 -0.90 -0.20 15.68
N THR A 18 -1.83 -1.13 15.78
CA THR A 18 -2.74 -1.21 16.93
C THR A 18 -2.02 -1.57 18.24
N ARG A 19 -0.86 -2.21 18.19
CA ARG A 19 -0.01 -2.42 19.37
C ARG A 19 0.74 -1.15 19.79
N GLY A 20 1.05 -0.25 18.85
CA GLY A 20 1.75 1.01 19.11
C GLY A 20 0.84 2.16 19.50
N PHE A 21 -0.43 2.14 19.08
CA PHE A 21 -1.39 3.19 19.40
C PHE A 21 -2.05 2.94 20.76
N GLY A 22 -2.28 4.01 21.53
CA GLY A 22 -3.08 3.95 22.74
C GLY A 22 -4.54 3.71 22.43
N GLY A 23 -5.29 3.18 23.38
CA GLY A 23 -6.70 2.83 23.24
C GLY A 23 -6.92 1.41 22.69
N CYS A 24 -5.90 0.79 22.08
CA CYS A 24 -5.98 -0.58 21.56
C CYS A 24 -5.42 -1.61 22.54
N GLN A 25 -6.07 -2.77 22.64
CA GLN A 25 -5.58 -3.95 23.33
C GLN A 25 -5.50 -5.13 22.35
N VAL A 26 -4.30 -5.66 22.12
CA VAL A 26 -4.08 -6.83 21.27
C VAL A 26 -4.15 -8.10 22.11
N ARG A 27 -5.20 -8.91 21.88
CA ARG A 27 -5.45 -10.22 22.52
C ARG A 27 -5.60 -11.26 21.41
N GLU A 28 -6.56 -12.19 21.53
CA GLU A 28 -6.97 -13.07 20.42
C GLU A 28 -7.50 -12.25 19.22
N ARG A 29 -8.15 -11.13 19.51
CA ARG A 29 -8.51 -10.08 18.58
C ARG A 29 -7.99 -8.75 19.10
N THR A 30 -7.83 -7.78 18.21
CA THR A 30 -7.55 -6.41 18.63
C THR A 30 -8.86 -5.73 19.04
N GLU A 31 -8.88 -5.13 20.21
CA GLU A 31 -10.03 -4.44 20.78
C GLU A 31 -9.70 -2.96 21.00
N VAL A 32 -10.64 -2.06 20.73
CA VAL A 32 -10.58 -0.65 21.09
C VAL A 32 -11.35 -0.48 22.39
N VAL A 33 -10.67 -0.13 23.46
CA VAL A 33 -11.21 -0.06 24.83
C VAL A 33 -11.14 1.35 25.44
N GLU A 34 -10.37 2.23 24.82
CA GLU A 34 -10.25 3.65 25.13
C GLU A 34 -10.10 4.45 23.82
N PRO A 35 -10.27 5.78 23.82
CA PRO A 35 -10.03 6.60 22.63
C PRO A 35 -8.63 6.39 22.05
N ILE A 36 -8.53 6.35 20.70
CA ILE A 36 -7.26 6.13 20.00
C ILE A 36 -6.32 7.31 20.25
N THR A 37 -5.08 7.01 20.60
CA THR A 37 -4.04 8.02 20.80
C THR A 37 -2.72 7.61 20.19
N PHE A 38 -1.94 8.58 19.73
CA PHE A 38 -0.59 8.37 19.23
C PHE A 38 0.41 8.46 20.39
N ASN A 39 1.06 7.36 20.71
CA ASN A 39 2.03 7.27 21.84
C ASN A 39 3.49 7.37 21.40
N GLY A 40 3.74 7.57 20.12
CA GLY A 40 5.07 7.68 19.49
C GLY A 40 5.17 6.84 18.24
N PRO A 41 6.23 7.06 17.43
CA PRO A 41 6.38 6.41 16.13
C PRO A 41 6.50 4.88 16.26
N VAL A 42 5.74 4.19 15.44
CA VAL A 42 5.62 2.72 15.43
C VAL A 42 6.67 2.09 14.51
N THR A 43 6.83 2.64 13.30
CA THR A 43 7.67 2.05 12.23
C THR A 43 9.00 2.78 12.02
N LEU A 44 9.20 3.94 12.62
CA LEU A 44 10.37 4.79 12.42
C LEU A 44 11.71 4.07 12.66
N SER A 45 11.81 3.22 13.70
CA SER A 45 13.04 2.49 14.00
C SER A 45 13.41 1.49 12.91
N ASP A 46 12.43 0.78 12.36
CA ASP A 46 12.62 -0.20 11.31
C ASP A 46 12.97 0.49 9.99
N LEU A 47 12.33 1.60 9.66
CA LEU A 47 12.64 2.41 8.47
C LEU A 47 14.04 3.04 8.55
N LYS A 48 14.48 3.53 9.72
CA LYS A 48 15.87 3.97 9.95
C LYS A 48 16.87 2.83 9.73
N TYR A 49 16.54 1.64 10.20
CA TYR A 49 17.37 0.47 10.00
C TYR A 49 17.48 0.10 8.51
N VAL A 50 16.34 0.05 7.79
CA VAL A 50 16.33 -0.17 6.33
C VAL A 50 17.18 0.89 5.62
N ARG A 51 16.98 2.17 5.93
CA ARG A 51 17.75 3.28 5.34
C ARG A 51 19.26 3.10 5.58
N SER A 52 19.67 2.60 6.74
CA SER A 52 21.09 2.38 7.08
C SER A 52 21.75 1.25 6.28
N LEU A 53 20.97 0.29 5.79
CA LEU A 53 21.45 -0.84 4.98
C LEU A 53 21.49 -0.56 3.48
N LEU A 54 20.74 0.44 3.02
CA LEU A 54 20.57 0.71 1.60
C LEU A 54 21.65 1.66 1.06
N PRO A 55 22.16 1.40 -0.16
CA PRO A 55 22.91 2.39 -0.93
C PRO A 55 22.09 3.67 -1.12
N LYS A 56 22.79 4.82 -1.23
CA LYS A 56 22.13 6.15 -1.29
C LYS A 56 21.18 6.34 -2.46
N GLU A 57 21.42 5.63 -3.56
CA GLU A 57 20.59 5.67 -4.78
C GLU A 57 19.28 4.87 -4.63
N LYS A 58 19.12 4.09 -3.58
CA LYS A 58 17.89 3.36 -3.29
C LYS A 58 16.94 4.20 -2.45
N LYS A 59 15.66 4.09 -2.76
CA LYS A 59 14.59 4.81 -2.08
C LYS A 59 13.92 3.92 -1.03
N VAL A 60 13.41 4.52 0.02
CA VAL A 60 12.66 3.85 1.09
C VAL A 60 11.18 4.22 0.98
N LEU A 61 10.33 3.20 1.03
CA LEU A 61 8.88 3.32 1.10
C LEU A 61 8.43 3.09 2.54
N GLY A 62 7.80 4.09 3.13
CA GLY A 62 7.05 3.95 4.39
C GLY A 62 5.69 3.33 4.09
N LEU A 63 5.32 2.28 4.82
CA LEU A 63 4.03 1.60 4.68
C LEU A 63 3.15 1.93 5.90
N LEU A 64 1.95 2.43 5.66
CA LEU A 64 0.93 2.66 6.68
C LEU A 64 -0.29 1.82 6.35
N VAL A 65 -0.88 1.17 7.35
CA VAL A 65 -2.23 0.59 7.21
C VAL A 65 -3.22 1.73 7.15
N GLY A 66 -4.17 1.67 6.24
CA GLY A 66 -5.18 2.71 6.11
C GLY A 66 -6.14 2.78 7.31
N PRO A 67 -6.63 3.97 7.64
CA PRO A 67 -7.47 4.20 8.81
C PRO A 67 -8.80 3.44 8.75
N TYR A 68 -9.40 3.31 7.57
CA TYR A 68 -10.62 2.52 7.40
C TYR A 68 -10.36 1.03 7.59
N THR A 69 -9.25 0.50 7.06
CA THR A 69 -8.83 -0.88 7.32
C THR A 69 -8.60 -1.12 8.80
N LEU A 70 -7.99 -0.20 9.53
CA LEU A 70 -7.82 -0.32 10.98
C LEU A 70 -9.17 -0.38 11.68
N SER A 71 -10.10 0.52 11.37
CA SER A 71 -11.45 0.55 12.00
C SER A 71 -12.22 -0.75 11.77
N LYS A 72 -12.10 -1.34 10.56
CA LYS A 72 -12.77 -2.61 10.22
C LYS A 72 -12.08 -3.87 10.76
N SER A 73 -10.85 -3.73 11.25
CA SER A 73 -10.04 -4.87 11.73
C SER A 73 -10.06 -5.04 13.24
N VAL A 74 -10.75 -4.17 13.97
CA VAL A 74 -10.81 -4.18 15.43
C VAL A 74 -12.23 -4.41 15.95
N VAL A 75 -12.34 -4.83 17.21
CA VAL A 75 -13.62 -4.85 17.92
C VAL A 75 -13.72 -3.54 18.69
N ASP A 76 -14.65 -2.70 18.30
CA ASP A 76 -14.87 -1.39 18.93
C ASP A 76 -15.81 -1.48 20.13
N HIS A 77 -15.37 -0.97 21.28
CA HIS A 77 -16.15 -0.87 22.51
C HIS A 77 -16.37 0.59 22.95
N VAL A 78 -15.94 1.58 22.15
CA VAL A 78 -15.85 2.98 22.57
C VAL A 78 -16.66 3.90 21.65
N TYR A 79 -16.42 3.84 20.34
CA TYR A 79 -16.96 4.81 19.38
C TYR A 79 -18.35 4.45 18.89
N HIS A 80 -18.59 3.16 18.61
CA HIS A 80 -19.83 2.65 18.01
C HIS A 80 -20.20 3.32 16.68
N ASP A 81 -19.21 3.97 16.04
CA ASP A 81 -19.29 4.68 14.76
C ASP A 81 -17.99 4.49 13.96
N ASP A 82 -18.10 3.83 12.81
CA ASP A 82 -16.94 3.52 11.96
C ASP A 82 -16.23 4.78 11.43
N LYS A 83 -16.99 5.87 11.19
CA LYS A 83 -16.41 7.12 10.71
C LYS A 83 -15.58 7.78 11.81
N GLU A 84 -16.13 7.92 13.01
CA GLU A 84 -15.43 8.53 14.15
C GLU A 84 -14.14 7.72 14.47
N LEU A 85 -14.24 6.40 14.56
CA LEU A 85 -13.10 5.52 14.80
C LEU A 85 -12.05 5.63 13.68
N SER A 86 -12.48 5.71 12.41
CA SER A 86 -11.55 5.87 11.29
C SER A 86 -10.80 7.20 11.35
N PHE A 87 -11.44 8.30 11.75
CA PHE A 87 -10.78 9.60 11.89
C PHE A 87 -9.82 9.66 13.07
N ASP A 88 -10.08 9.00 14.18
CA ASP A 88 -9.13 8.92 15.29
C ASP A 88 -7.91 8.05 14.93
N PHE A 89 -8.10 6.96 14.18
CA PHE A 89 -6.98 6.23 13.57
C PHE A 89 -6.23 7.11 12.56
N ALA A 90 -6.92 7.89 11.74
CA ALA A 90 -6.29 8.79 10.78
C ALA A 90 -5.43 9.85 11.47
N GLU A 91 -5.87 10.41 12.60
CA GLU A 91 -5.07 11.36 13.39
C GLU A 91 -3.81 10.71 13.97
N ALA A 92 -3.89 9.46 14.44
CA ALA A 92 -2.72 8.73 14.91
C ALA A 92 -1.75 8.41 13.76
N LEU A 93 -2.27 8.01 12.58
CA LEU A 93 -1.50 7.73 11.37
C LEU A 93 -0.89 9.00 10.76
N ARG A 94 -1.54 10.14 10.82
CA ARG A 94 -0.98 11.43 10.41
C ARG A 94 0.31 11.74 11.19
N LYS A 95 0.28 11.55 12.50
CA LYS A 95 1.47 11.73 13.36
C LYS A 95 2.56 10.71 13.06
N GLU A 96 2.19 9.48 12.73
CA GLU A 96 3.13 8.47 12.25
C GLU A 96 3.76 8.88 10.91
N ALA A 97 2.95 9.32 9.95
CA ALA A 97 3.41 9.81 8.65
C ALA A 97 4.43 10.95 8.80
N GLU A 98 4.10 11.96 9.61
CA GLU A 98 5.02 13.07 9.92
C GLU A 98 6.33 12.59 10.56
N ALA A 99 6.26 11.59 11.45
CA ALA A 99 7.44 11.08 12.13
C ALA A 99 8.37 10.28 11.22
N ILE A 100 7.83 9.54 10.24
CA ILE A 100 8.62 8.72 9.32
C ILE A 100 9.08 9.49 8.07
N GLU A 101 8.40 10.56 7.67
CA GLU A 101 8.70 11.35 6.46
C GLU A 101 10.19 11.69 6.31
N PRO A 102 10.94 12.12 7.35
CA PRO A 102 12.35 12.47 7.20
C PRO A 102 13.28 11.32 6.78
N VAL A 103 12.81 10.07 6.83
CA VAL A 103 13.62 8.88 6.56
C VAL A 103 13.12 8.05 5.38
N VAL A 104 12.01 8.45 4.76
CA VAL A 104 11.41 7.78 3.60
C VAL A 104 11.43 8.68 2.37
N ASP A 105 11.25 8.11 1.18
CA ASP A 105 11.16 8.85 -0.09
C ASP A 105 9.74 8.81 -0.67
N MET A 106 8.86 8.01 -0.08
CA MET A 106 7.45 7.87 -0.44
C MET A 106 6.71 7.26 0.74
N ILE A 107 5.44 7.61 0.91
CA ILE A 107 4.53 6.99 1.87
C ILE A 107 3.41 6.28 1.12
N SER A 108 3.13 5.01 1.48
CA SER A 108 1.98 4.24 0.99
C SER A 108 0.96 4.05 2.10
N ILE A 109 -0.31 4.29 1.78
CA ILE A 109 -1.45 3.88 2.61
C ILE A 109 -2.05 2.63 1.99
N ASP A 110 -2.18 1.56 2.78
CA ASP A 110 -2.69 0.27 2.33
C ASP A 110 -4.11 0.07 2.88
N GLU A 111 -5.11 0.10 1.99
CA GLU A 111 -6.56 0.02 2.30
C GLU A 111 -7.23 -1.22 1.66
N PRO A 112 -6.88 -2.43 2.08
CA PRO A 112 -7.48 -3.65 1.51
C PRO A 112 -9.01 -3.74 1.71
N PHE A 113 -9.57 -3.12 2.74
CA PHE A 113 -11.01 -3.13 2.97
C PHE A 113 -11.79 -2.30 1.95
N PHE A 114 -11.16 -1.41 1.19
CA PHE A 114 -11.85 -0.67 0.12
C PHE A 114 -12.47 -1.60 -0.93
N ALA A 115 -11.84 -2.71 -1.27
CA ALA A 115 -12.41 -3.68 -2.19
C ALA A 115 -13.74 -4.30 -1.70
N ASN A 116 -13.96 -4.36 -0.39
CA ASN A 116 -15.18 -4.91 0.20
C ASN A 116 -16.24 -3.83 0.46
N SER A 117 -15.81 -2.64 0.86
CA SER A 117 -16.67 -1.51 1.20
C SER A 117 -15.88 -0.22 1.12
N PHE A 118 -16.33 0.69 0.27
CA PHE A 118 -15.72 2.01 0.10
C PHE A 118 -16.58 3.05 0.83
N PRO A 119 -16.08 3.69 1.90
CA PRO A 119 -16.89 4.62 2.68
C PRO A 119 -17.03 5.97 1.96
N GLU A 120 -18.16 6.65 2.13
CA GLU A 120 -18.40 7.98 1.55
C GLU A 120 -17.36 9.03 1.99
N TYR A 121 -16.73 8.83 3.15
CA TYR A 121 -15.69 9.70 3.71
C TYR A 121 -14.26 9.27 3.35
N ALA A 122 -14.07 8.37 2.36
CA ALA A 122 -12.75 7.85 2.00
C ALA A 122 -11.75 8.96 1.63
N VAL A 123 -12.17 9.93 0.81
CA VAL A 123 -11.32 11.06 0.41
C VAL A 123 -10.89 11.87 1.62
N GLU A 124 -11.86 12.24 2.48
CA GLU A 124 -11.60 13.07 3.67
C GLU A 124 -10.66 12.39 4.66
N VAL A 125 -10.82 11.08 4.89
CA VAL A 125 -10.02 10.34 5.88
C VAL A 125 -8.60 10.07 5.37
N ILE A 126 -8.39 9.85 4.06
CA ILE A 126 -7.06 9.73 3.46
C ILE A 126 -6.36 11.09 3.43
N ASP A 127 -7.07 12.17 3.07
CA ASP A 127 -6.55 13.54 3.13
C ASP A 127 -6.08 13.90 4.54
N HIS A 128 -6.85 13.53 5.56
CA HIS A 128 -6.48 13.77 6.96
C HIS A 128 -5.13 13.13 7.33
N VAL A 129 -4.85 11.91 6.86
CA VAL A 129 -3.55 11.25 7.10
C VAL A 129 -2.41 11.99 6.41
N LEU A 130 -2.65 12.50 5.19
CA LEU A 130 -1.62 13.00 4.29
C LEU A 130 -1.42 14.53 4.30
N GLN A 131 -2.30 15.29 4.97
CA GLN A 131 -2.35 16.75 4.89
C GLN A 131 -1.02 17.49 5.19
N HIS A 132 -0.09 16.86 5.90
CA HIS A 132 1.22 17.44 6.23
C HIS A 132 2.40 16.68 5.61
N VAL A 133 2.12 15.72 4.71
CA VAL A 133 3.12 14.93 4.00
C VAL A 133 3.53 15.67 2.73
N SER A 134 4.85 15.83 2.51
CA SER A 134 5.42 16.48 1.34
C SER A 134 6.15 15.53 0.38
N VAL A 135 6.48 14.31 0.84
CA VAL A 135 7.00 13.26 -0.06
C VAL A 135 5.87 12.67 -0.91
N PRO A 136 6.18 12.10 -2.09
CA PRO A 136 5.18 11.42 -2.90
C PRO A 136 4.38 10.38 -2.12
N THR A 137 3.10 10.25 -2.45
CA THR A 137 2.15 9.38 -1.74
C THR A 137 1.59 8.31 -2.66
N ARG A 138 1.25 7.16 -2.08
CA ARG A 138 0.66 6.02 -2.79
C ARG A 138 -0.51 5.46 -2.00
N LEU A 139 -1.57 5.05 -2.69
CA LEU A 139 -2.57 4.17 -2.14
C LEU A 139 -2.41 2.78 -2.73
N HIS A 140 -2.40 1.75 -1.88
CA HIS A 140 -2.52 0.36 -2.30
C HIS A 140 -3.84 -0.22 -1.82
N ALA A 141 -4.64 -0.75 -2.75
CA ALA A 141 -5.84 -1.51 -2.44
C ALA A 141 -5.78 -2.86 -3.17
N CYS A 142 -5.80 -3.94 -2.38
CA CYS A 142 -5.85 -5.31 -2.86
C CYS A 142 -7.26 -5.70 -3.30
N GLY A 143 -7.36 -6.77 -4.11
CA GLY A 143 -8.63 -7.34 -4.55
C GLY A 143 -9.23 -6.65 -5.76
N ASP A 144 -10.47 -7.02 -6.08
CA ASP A 144 -11.18 -6.44 -7.23
C ASP A 144 -11.78 -5.07 -6.88
N VAL A 145 -11.07 -4.03 -7.31
CA VAL A 145 -11.48 -2.63 -7.17
C VAL A 145 -11.96 -2.02 -8.50
N THR A 146 -12.27 -2.83 -9.49
CA THR A 146 -12.68 -2.41 -10.84
C THR A 146 -13.83 -1.40 -10.81
N HIS A 147 -14.82 -1.64 -9.96
CA HIS A 147 -16.00 -0.78 -9.80
C HIS A 147 -15.73 0.52 -9.04
N LEU A 148 -14.55 0.64 -8.42
CA LEU A 148 -14.15 1.80 -7.60
C LEU A 148 -13.21 2.75 -8.34
N VAL A 149 -12.79 2.44 -9.57
CA VAL A 149 -11.77 3.22 -10.29
C VAL A 149 -12.05 4.73 -10.28
N PRO A 150 -13.28 5.23 -10.56
CA PRO A 150 -13.55 6.67 -10.46
C PRO A 150 -13.26 7.24 -9.08
N SER A 151 -13.73 6.57 -8.01
CA SER A 151 -13.53 7.00 -6.63
C SER A 151 -12.07 6.91 -6.18
N LEU A 152 -11.30 5.94 -6.70
CA LEU A 152 -9.85 5.82 -6.44
C LEU A 152 -9.05 6.96 -7.08
N ILE A 153 -9.48 7.42 -8.27
CA ILE A 153 -8.88 8.58 -8.95
C ILE A 153 -9.10 9.86 -8.14
N ASP A 154 -10.22 9.99 -7.44
CA ASP A 154 -10.52 11.16 -6.60
C ASP A 154 -9.69 11.22 -5.30
N LEU A 155 -9.03 10.12 -4.87
CA LEU A 155 -8.26 10.12 -3.63
C LEU A 155 -7.04 11.06 -3.71
N PRO A 156 -6.66 11.74 -2.61
CA PRO A 156 -5.57 12.73 -2.57
C PRO A 156 -4.19 12.05 -2.48
N VAL A 157 -3.86 11.18 -3.44
CA VAL A 157 -2.57 10.47 -3.55
C VAL A 157 -1.98 10.66 -4.94
N ASP A 158 -0.65 10.49 -5.08
CA ASP A 158 0.03 10.65 -6.36
C ASP A 158 0.02 9.35 -7.18
N VAL A 159 0.05 8.19 -6.52
CA VAL A 159 0.18 6.87 -7.17
C VAL A 159 -0.92 5.93 -6.72
N LEU A 160 -1.56 5.25 -7.67
CA LEU A 160 -2.52 4.17 -7.44
C LEU A 160 -1.86 2.82 -7.69
N SER A 161 -1.93 1.92 -6.72
CA SER A 161 -1.27 0.60 -6.73
C SER A 161 -2.28 -0.51 -6.56
N HIS A 162 -2.41 -1.38 -7.58
CA HIS A 162 -3.43 -2.44 -7.60
C HIS A 162 -2.92 -3.74 -8.18
N GLU A 163 -3.71 -4.82 -8.01
CA GLU A 163 -3.41 -6.20 -8.38
C GLU A 163 -3.77 -6.49 -9.85
N PHE A 164 -3.06 -5.89 -10.81
CA PHE A 164 -3.36 -6.03 -12.23
C PHE A 164 -3.13 -7.43 -12.79
N THR A 165 -2.25 -8.23 -12.18
CA THR A 165 -2.05 -9.62 -12.60
C THR A 165 -3.19 -10.52 -12.11
N ALA A 166 -3.66 -10.32 -10.89
CA ALA A 166 -4.80 -11.06 -10.34
C ALA A 166 -6.14 -10.60 -10.91
N THR A 167 -6.26 -9.31 -11.26
CA THR A 167 -7.49 -8.66 -11.73
C THR A 167 -7.25 -7.93 -13.06
N PRO A 168 -7.07 -8.65 -14.18
CA PRO A 168 -6.74 -8.02 -15.48
C PRO A 168 -7.79 -7.05 -16.04
N CYS A 169 -9.05 -7.15 -15.59
CA CYS A 169 -10.11 -6.20 -15.98
C CYS A 169 -9.87 -4.77 -15.47
N LEU A 170 -8.92 -4.56 -14.54
CA LEU A 170 -8.49 -3.24 -14.12
C LEU A 170 -7.88 -2.42 -15.29
N PHE A 171 -7.21 -3.06 -16.24
CA PHE A 171 -6.71 -2.35 -17.43
C PHE A 171 -7.82 -1.65 -18.21
N ASP A 172 -8.91 -2.37 -18.47
CA ASP A 172 -10.05 -1.80 -19.18
C ASP A 172 -10.77 -0.76 -18.33
N ALA A 173 -10.94 -1.02 -17.03
CA ALA A 173 -11.58 -0.08 -16.12
C ALA A 173 -10.84 1.26 -16.03
N PHE A 174 -9.50 1.24 -15.93
CA PHE A 174 -8.71 2.48 -15.89
C PHE A 174 -8.62 3.19 -17.26
N LYS A 175 -8.63 2.43 -18.37
CA LYS A 175 -8.50 2.97 -19.74
C LYS A 175 -9.59 3.97 -20.08
N ASP A 176 -10.79 3.79 -19.54
CA ASP A 176 -11.95 4.62 -19.83
C ASP A 176 -12.00 5.91 -18.99
N HIS A 177 -11.01 6.12 -18.10
CA HIS A 177 -10.96 7.27 -17.21
C HIS A 177 -9.67 8.10 -17.38
N SER A 178 -9.79 9.42 -17.25
CA SER A 178 -8.63 10.30 -17.09
C SER A 178 -8.00 10.06 -15.72
N LEU A 179 -6.69 9.85 -15.67
CA LEU A 179 -5.96 9.68 -14.40
C LEU A 179 -5.73 10.99 -13.64
N GLU A 180 -6.09 12.15 -14.23
CA GLU A 180 -5.99 13.48 -13.61
C GLU A 180 -4.60 13.81 -13.00
N GLY A 181 -3.55 13.31 -13.66
CA GLY A 181 -2.15 13.50 -13.23
C GLY A 181 -1.64 12.43 -12.27
N LYS A 182 -2.46 11.47 -11.86
CA LYS A 182 -2.01 10.34 -11.06
C LYS A 182 -1.16 9.36 -11.86
N GLN A 183 -0.30 8.66 -11.15
CA GLN A 183 0.54 7.61 -11.69
C GLN A 183 0.05 6.22 -11.25
N ILE A 184 0.46 5.20 -11.99
CA ILE A 184 0.13 3.80 -11.72
C ILE A 184 1.35 3.04 -11.24
N CYS A 185 1.17 2.29 -10.16
CA CYS A 185 2.04 1.20 -9.73
C CYS A 185 1.39 -0.11 -10.18
N LEU A 186 1.96 -0.73 -11.22
CA LEU A 186 1.42 -1.93 -11.83
C LEU A 186 1.82 -3.18 -11.04
N GLY A 187 0.84 -3.89 -10.46
CA GLY A 187 1.02 -5.24 -9.95
C GLY A 187 1.32 -6.19 -11.12
N SER A 188 2.46 -6.89 -11.07
CA SER A 188 3.01 -7.61 -12.23
C SER A 188 3.43 -9.05 -11.96
N VAL A 189 3.27 -9.52 -10.72
CA VAL A 189 3.37 -10.93 -10.32
C VAL A 189 2.35 -11.19 -9.22
N ARG A 190 1.71 -12.35 -9.26
CA ARG A 190 0.67 -12.71 -8.28
C ARG A 190 1.25 -12.93 -6.90
N SER A 191 0.54 -12.48 -5.88
CA SER A 191 0.90 -12.62 -4.47
C SER A 191 0.16 -13.78 -3.77
N ASP A 192 -0.89 -14.30 -4.39
CA ASP A 192 -1.81 -15.31 -3.85
C ASP A 192 -1.61 -16.71 -4.44
N HIS A 193 -0.61 -16.90 -5.30
CA HIS A 193 -0.37 -18.13 -6.04
C HIS A 193 1.11 -18.51 -6.08
N ASP A 194 1.41 -19.81 -5.84
CA ASP A 194 2.79 -20.34 -5.76
C ASP A 194 3.51 -20.40 -7.12
N HIS A 195 2.78 -20.33 -8.24
CA HIS A 195 3.40 -20.30 -9.56
C HIS A 195 4.36 -19.10 -9.68
N VAL A 196 5.57 -19.37 -10.14
CA VAL A 196 6.57 -18.32 -10.43
C VAL A 196 6.48 -17.99 -11.92
N GLU A 197 6.00 -16.81 -12.23
CA GLU A 197 5.85 -16.33 -13.60
C GLU A 197 7.21 -16.26 -14.31
N SER A 198 7.25 -16.58 -15.58
CA SER A 198 8.45 -16.43 -16.41
C SER A 198 8.75 -14.96 -16.72
N VAL A 199 9.99 -14.65 -17.03
CA VAL A 199 10.39 -13.30 -17.49
C VAL A 199 9.56 -12.84 -18.68
N ASN A 200 9.24 -13.75 -19.62
CA ASN A 200 8.45 -13.42 -20.80
C ASN A 200 6.99 -13.06 -20.46
N GLU A 201 6.35 -13.80 -19.53
CA GLU A 201 5.00 -13.48 -19.06
C GLU A 201 4.97 -12.11 -18.40
N ILE A 202 5.90 -11.85 -17.49
CA ILE A 202 6.00 -10.57 -16.78
C ILE A 202 6.29 -9.43 -17.78
N SER A 203 7.21 -9.63 -18.72
CA SER A 203 7.54 -8.61 -19.74
C SER A 203 6.35 -8.29 -20.63
N ALA A 204 5.58 -9.31 -21.06
CA ALA A 204 4.37 -9.09 -21.84
C ALA A 204 3.32 -8.29 -21.05
N HIS A 205 3.13 -8.60 -19.75
CA HIS A 205 2.22 -7.88 -18.88
C HIS A 205 2.65 -6.42 -18.67
N ILE A 206 3.94 -6.16 -18.43
CA ILE A 206 4.46 -4.79 -18.30
C ILE A 206 4.32 -4.01 -19.60
N LYS A 207 4.61 -4.62 -20.77
CA LYS A 207 4.40 -3.98 -22.09
C LYS A 207 2.94 -3.58 -22.29
N HIS A 208 2.01 -4.46 -21.92
CA HIS A 208 0.59 -4.12 -21.92
C HIS A 208 0.26 -2.93 -21.02
N GLY A 209 0.86 -2.88 -19.82
CA GLY A 209 0.75 -1.72 -18.92
C GLY A 209 1.30 -0.44 -19.53
N ILE A 210 2.43 -0.49 -20.25
CA ILE A 210 2.99 0.65 -20.98
C ILE A 210 2.03 1.10 -22.09
N ASP A 211 1.46 0.17 -22.84
CA ASP A 211 0.50 0.46 -23.91
C ASP A 211 -0.77 1.16 -23.40
N VAL A 212 -1.24 0.79 -22.21
CA VAL A 212 -2.47 1.34 -21.61
C VAL A 212 -2.19 2.67 -20.90
N PHE A 213 -1.14 2.76 -20.11
CA PHE A 213 -0.90 3.89 -19.19
C PHE A 213 0.14 4.89 -19.70
N GLY A 214 0.97 4.52 -20.67
CA GLY A 214 2.02 5.40 -21.19
C GLY A 214 2.91 5.97 -20.10
N ASP A 215 3.07 7.29 -20.10
CA ASP A 215 3.91 8.04 -19.15
C ASP A 215 3.35 8.02 -17.70
N ASN A 216 2.10 7.61 -17.51
CA ASN A 216 1.53 7.46 -16.17
C ASN A 216 1.96 6.16 -15.49
N LEU A 217 2.58 5.20 -16.18
CA LEU A 217 3.14 4.00 -15.57
C LEU A 217 4.46 4.34 -14.87
N ALA A 218 4.44 4.53 -13.56
CA ALA A 218 5.59 4.97 -12.80
C ALA A 218 6.32 3.88 -12.05
N GLN A 219 5.61 2.82 -11.63
CA GLN A 219 6.17 1.76 -10.78
C GLN A 219 5.72 0.38 -11.25
N ILE A 220 6.61 -0.60 -11.05
CA ILE A 220 6.34 -2.02 -11.26
C ILE A 220 6.58 -2.72 -9.91
N ALA A 221 5.61 -3.48 -9.44
CA ALA A 221 5.65 -4.17 -8.15
C ALA A 221 4.96 -5.55 -8.24
N PRO A 222 5.10 -6.42 -7.25
CA PRO A 222 4.14 -7.50 -7.06
C PRO A 222 2.72 -6.96 -6.84
N ASP A 223 1.71 -7.78 -7.14
CA ASP A 223 0.30 -7.43 -6.90
C ASP A 223 0.06 -6.99 -5.45
N CYS A 224 0.63 -7.70 -4.50
CA CYS A 224 0.57 -7.41 -3.07
C CYS A 224 1.81 -7.94 -2.34
N GLY A 225 1.83 -7.90 -1.00
CA GLY A 225 2.89 -8.49 -0.18
C GLY A 225 3.02 -10.01 -0.34
N LEU A 226 4.24 -10.52 -0.50
CA LEU A 226 4.52 -11.93 -0.79
C LEU A 226 4.68 -12.81 0.45
N ARG A 227 4.35 -12.32 1.65
CA ARG A 227 4.63 -13.01 2.92
C ARG A 227 3.90 -14.34 3.10
N LEU A 228 2.80 -14.57 2.40
CA LEU A 228 2.02 -15.82 2.48
C LEU A 228 2.57 -16.92 1.56
N LEU A 229 3.51 -16.58 0.67
CA LEU A 229 4.15 -17.54 -0.21
C LEU A 229 5.34 -18.23 0.46
N PRO A 230 5.71 -19.45 0.02
CA PRO A 230 6.98 -20.06 0.38
C PRO A 230 8.12 -19.08 0.05
N GLN A 231 9.08 -18.93 0.96
CA GLN A 231 10.17 -17.94 0.84
C GLN A 231 10.92 -18.06 -0.50
N HIS A 232 11.16 -19.29 -0.97
CA HIS A 232 11.82 -19.52 -2.26
C HIS A 232 11.02 -18.93 -3.42
N ASN A 233 9.69 -19.18 -3.45
CA ASN A 233 8.81 -18.68 -4.52
C ASN A 233 8.73 -17.15 -4.49
N ALA A 234 8.59 -16.56 -3.31
CA ALA A 234 8.60 -15.11 -3.14
C ALA A 234 9.90 -14.48 -3.67
N PHE A 235 11.04 -15.07 -3.33
CA PHE A 235 12.35 -14.63 -3.84
C PHE A 235 12.45 -14.76 -5.37
N MET A 236 12.04 -15.90 -5.93
CA MET A 236 12.06 -16.14 -7.36
C MET A 236 11.16 -15.18 -8.14
N LYS A 237 9.95 -14.89 -7.63
CA LYS A 237 9.05 -13.89 -8.24
C LYS A 237 9.71 -12.51 -8.31
N LEU A 238 10.32 -12.03 -7.22
CA LEU A 238 11.03 -10.76 -7.20
C LEU A 238 12.24 -10.74 -8.14
N GLN A 239 12.97 -11.86 -8.24
CA GLN A 239 14.07 -11.98 -9.18
C GLN A 239 13.59 -11.90 -10.63
N ARG A 240 12.52 -12.66 -10.99
CA ARG A 240 11.96 -12.64 -12.34
C ARG A 240 11.37 -11.28 -12.71
N LEU A 241 10.71 -10.63 -11.75
CA LEU A 241 10.21 -9.27 -11.93
C LEU A 241 11.35 -8.29 -12.24
N HIS A 242 12.45 -8.39 -11.50
CA HIS A 242 13.63 -7.56 -11.76
C HIS A 242 14.24 -7.84 -13.14
N GLU A 243 14.42 -9.11 -13.51
CA GLU A 243 14.92 -9.52 -14.83
C GLU A 243 14.01 -8.97 -15.97
N ALA A 244 12.69 -9.07 -15.83
CA ALA A 244 11.74 -8.56 -16.81
C ALA A 244 11.83 -7.04 -17.01
N VAL A 245 11.96 -6.29 -15.90
CA VAL A 245 12.17 -4.83 -15.97
C VAL A 245 13.48 -4.51 -16.69
N GLN A 246 14.56 -5.26 -16.44
CA GLN A 246 15.84 -5.05 -17.14
C GLN A 246 15.74 -5.32 -18.64
N VAL A 247 14.98 -6.34 -19.06
CA VAL A 247 14.73 -6.62 -20.49
C VAL A 247 14.06 -5.43 -21.16
N ILE A 248 13.00 -4.90 -20.56
CA ILE A 248 12.20 -3.80 -21.12
C ILE A 248 12.99 -2.47 -21.17
N THR A 249 13.79 -2.19 -20.15
CA THR A 249 14.58 -0.95 -20.11
C THR A 249 15.79 -0.93 -21.04
N ASN A 250 16.21 -2.11 -21.56
CA ASN A 250 17.31 -2.23 -22.51
C ASN A 250 16.85 -2.37 -23.98
N GLU A 251 15.54 -2.47 -24.24
CA GLU A 251 14.94 -2.42 -25.58
C GLU A 251 14.74 -0.97 -26.03
#